data_1b2a2f4684eddeedb362e4bd627f4861
#
_entry.id   1b2a2f4684eddeedb362e4bd627f4861
#
_cell.length_a   1.000
_cell.length_b   1.000
_cell.length_c   1.000
_cell.angle_alpha   90.00
_cell.angle_beta   90.00
_cell.angle_gamma   90.00
#
_symmetry.space_group_name_H-M   'P 1'
#
loop_
_entity.id
_entity.type
_entity.pdbx_description
1 polymer ?
#
loop_
_entity_poly.entity_id
_entity_poly.type
_entity_poly.pdbx_seq_one_letter_code
_entity_poly.pdbx_strand_id
1 'polypeptide(L)'
;MNDFRKYATKHLGINGMVLDDVIKSQATYLNPYILEERQLNVTQMDVFSRLMMDRIIFLGTEIDDYTANTLQAQLLYLDSVDSGKDISIYINSPGGSVTAGLGIYDTMQFISSDVATICTGMAASMGAVLLVAGQEGKRSALPHSRVMIHQPLGGVQGQASDIEIEAKEIQKFKKELYTIISNHSHTPYEKVWADSDRNYWMTAEEAKEYGMIDSVLVRK
;
A
#
# COMPACT_ATOMS: atom_id res chain seq x y z
N MET A 1 7.67 -16.05 28.52
CA MET A 1 7.26 -16.64 27.26
C MET A 1 7.00 -18.16 27.30
N ASN A 2 7.81 -18.95 27.98
CA ASN A 2 7.61 -20.41 28.07
C ASN A 2 6.31 -20.85 28.78
N ASP A 3 5.82 -20.12 29.77
CA ASP A 3 4.63 -20.52 30.54
C ASP A 3 3.32 -20.27 29.80
N PHE A 4 3.24 -19.15 29.04
CA PHE A 4 2.09 -18.87 28.16
C PHE A 4 1.97 -19.91 27.04
N ARG A 5 3.08 -20.26 26.41
CA ARG A 5 3.09 -21.29 25.34
C ARG A 5 2.63 -22.65 25.87
N LYS A 6 3.13 -23.05 27.08
CA LYS A 6 2.69 -24.29 27.72
C LYS A 6 1.21 -24.28 28.10
N TYR A 7 0.70 -23.15 28.59
CA TYR A 7 -0.70 -22.99 28.92
C TYR A 7 -1.57 -23.08 27.66
N ALA A 8 -1.25 -22.32 26.61
CA ALA A 8 -2.01 -22.28 25.36
C ALA A 8 -2.06 -23.66 24.67
N THR A 9 -0.95 -24.39 24.63
CA THR A 9 -0.90 -25.71 23.96
C THR A 9 -1.48 -26.84 24.81
N LYS A 10 -1.26 -26.86 26.13
CA LYS A 10 -1.69 -27.97 27.00
C LYS A 10 -3.11 -27.80 27.54
N HIS A 11 -3.56 -26.57 27.81
CA HIS A 11 -4.85 -26.33 28.43
C HIS A 11 -5.91 -25.77 27.48
N LEU A 12 -5.49 -25.00 26.46
CA LEU A 12 -6.41 -24.45 25.45
C LEU A 12 -6.42 -25.25 24.14
N GLY A 13 -5.56 -26.26 24.00
CA GLY A 13 -5.52 -27.12 22.82
C GLY A 13 -5.07 -26.41 21.53
N ILE A 14 -4.46 -25.24 21.63
CA ILE A 14 -4.01 -24.47 20.45
C ILE A 14 -2.80 -25.19 19.83
N ASN A 15 -2.83 -25.38 18.53
CA ASN A 15 -1.71 -25.96 17.80
C ASN A 15 -0.45 -25.10 17.98
N GLY A 16 0.65 -25.72 18.49
CA GLY A 16 1.89 -25.00 18.80
C GLY A 16 2.50 -24.30 17.59
N MET A 17 2.35 -24.82 16.35
CA MET A 17 2.84 -24.18 15.13
C MET A 17 2.05 -22.91 14.83
N VAL A 18 0.72 -22.95 14.93
CA VAL A 18 -0.14 -21.75 14.73
C VAL A 18 0.18 -20.69 15.79
N LEU A 19 0.41 -21.09 17.05
CA LEU A 19 0.79 -20.16 18.09
C LEU A 19 2.17 -19.53 17.83
N ASP A 20 3.15 -20.33 17.39
CA ASP A 20 4.49 -19.85 17.06
C ASP A 20 4.47 -18.90 15.83
N ASP A 21 3.60 -19.15 14.86
CA ASP A 21 3.42 -18.26 13.70
C ASP A 21 2.76 -16.93 14.08
N VAL A 22 1.75 -16.96 14.97
CA VAL A 22 1.14 -15.74 15.53
C VAL A 22 2.16 -14.94 16.36
N ILE A 23 2.94 -15.62 17.21
CA ILE A 23 3.99 -14.95 18.02
C ILE A 23 5.07 -14.36 17.11
N LYS A 24 5.47 -15.06 16.05
CA LYS A 24 6.43 -14.55 15.06
C LYS A 24 5.88 -13.37 14.28
N SER A 25 4.64 -13.42 13.82
CA SER A 25 4.02 -12.30 13.09
C SER A 25 3.91 -11.05 13.96
N GLN A 26 3.59 -11.18 15.24
CA GLN A 26 3.58 -10.06 16.18
C GLN A 26 5.00 -9.58 16.56
N ALA A 27 5.99 -10.48 16.62
CA ALA A 27 7.37 -10.11 16.92
C ALA A 27 8.11 -9.44 15.75
N THR A 28 7.58 -9.55 14.52
CA THR A 28 8.17 -8.92 13.33
C THR A 28 7.81 -7.42 13.24
N TYR A 29 6.80 -6.97 13.96
CA TYR A 29 6.43 -5.55 14.08
C TYR A 29 6.98 -4.95 15.38
N LEU A 30 8.26 -4.59 15.37
CA LEU A 30 8.80 -3.70 16.40
C LEU A 30 8.30 -2.27 16.07
N ASN A 31 7.22 -1.86 16.71
CA ASN A 31 6.85 -0.46 16.75
C ASN A 31 7.81 0.27 17.69
N PRO A 32 8.77 1.04 17.19
CA PRO A 32 9.66 1.80 18.05
C PRO A 32 8.86 2.91 18.74
N TYR A 33 9.01 3.03 20.04
CA TYR A 33 8.39 4.09 20.84
C TYR A 33 9.35 5.26 21.01
N ILE A 34 8.81 6.46 21.00
CA ILE A 34 9.52 7.69 21.34
C ILE A 34 8.88 8.30 22.59
N LEU A 35 9.67 9.02 23.36
CA LEU A 35 9.20 9.90 24.43
C LEU A 35 9.25 11.33 23.91
N GLU A 36 8.09 11.98 23.77
CA GLU A 36 8.01 13.40 23.42
C GLU A 36 7.71 14.21 24.68
N GLU A 37 8.65 15.07 25.06
CA GLU A 37 8.50 15.96 26.20
C GLU A 37 7.90 17.28 25.70
N ARG A 38 6.65 17.54 26.06
CA ARG A 38 5.99 18.84 25.89
C ARG A 38 5.87 19.50 27.26
N GLN A 39 5.93 20.83 27.30
CA GLN A 39 6.02 21.71 28.50
C GLN A 39 5.09 21.38 29.69
N LEU A 40 4.79 20.21 30.06
CA LEU A 40 4.10 19.73 31.28
C LEU A 40 3.69 18.26 31.21
N ASN A 41 3.86 17.56 30.07
CA ASN A 41 3.49 16.16 29.94
C ASN A 41 4.51 15.38 29.07
N VAL A 42 4.99 14.26 29.58
CA VAL A 42 5.72 13.27 28.77
C VAL A 42 4.72 12.28 28.23
N THR A 43 4.58 12.20 26.92
CA THR A 43 3.70 11.23 26.26
C THR A 43 4.53 10.21 25.51
N GLN A 44 4.34 8.94 25.83
CA GLN A 44 4.91 7.84 25.04
C GLN A 44 4.07 7.64 23.79
N MET A 45 4.72 7.65 22.63
CA MET A 45 4.07 7.53 21.32
C MET A 45 4.92 6.62 20.44
N ASP A 46 4.30 5.79 19.60
CA ASP A 46 5.04 5.06 18.57
C ASP A 46 5.45 5.99 17.42
N VAL A 47 6.50 5.62 16.70
CA VAL A 47 7.08 6.45 15.64
C VAL A 47 6.08 6.70 14.50
N PHE A 48 5.25 5.71 14.13
CA PHE A 48 4.28 5.89 13.05
C PHE A 48 3.19 6.88 13.45
N SER A 49 2.70 6.82 14.70
CA SER A 49 1.76 7.81 15.22
C SER A 49 2.38 9.21 15.25
N ARG A 50 3.67 9.32 15.60
CA ARG A 50 4.37 10.61 15.58
C ARG A 50 4.50 11.18 14.16
N LEU A 51 4.88 10.34 13.19
CA LEU A 51 4.97 10.73 11.79
C LEU A 51 3.61 11.11 11.21
N MET A 52 2.54 10.41 11.60
CA MET A 52 1.17 10.73 11.19
C MET A 52 0.76 12.15 11.64
N MET A 53 1.25 12.65 12.79
CA MET A 53 1.03 14.05 13.18
C MET A 53 1.68 15.04 12.22
N ASP A 54 2.73 14.64 11.51
CA ASP A 54 3.37 15.41 10.43
C ASP A 54 2.79 15.05 9.04
N ARG A 55 1.63 14.37 9.02
CA ARG A 55 0.90 13.96 7.82
C ARG A 55 1.66 12.96 6.94
N ILE A 56 2.49 12.14 7.57
CA ILE A 56 3.27 11.07 6.93
C ILE A 56 2.71 9.73 7.37
N ILE A 57 2.30 8.91 6.41
CA ILE A 57 1.80 7.54 6.63
C ILE A 57 2.60 6.54 5.79
N PHE A 58 2.59 5.28 6.20
CA PHE A 58 3.35 4.22 5.56
C PHE A 58 2.44 3.09 5.04
N LEU A 59 2.66 2.73 3.79
CA LEU A 59 2.19 1.48 3.20
C LEU A 59 3.42 0.57 3.01
N GLY A 60 3.79 -0.14 4.09
CA GLY A 60 5.01 -0.94 4.16
C GLY A 60 4.78 -2.46 4.10
N THR A 61 3.59 -2.90 3.71
CA THR A 61 3.17 -4.31 3.71
C THR A 61 2.37 -4.68 2.48
N GLU A 62 1.93 -5.92 2.41
CA GLU A 62 0.89 -6.36 1.48
C GLU A 62 -0.42 -5.59 1.74
N ILE A 63 -1.18 -5.34 0.68
CA ILE A 63 -2.47 -4.66 0.73
C ILE A 63 -3.56 -5.72 0.95
N ASP A 64 -4.08 -5.73 2.15
CA ASP A 64 -5.24 -6.51 2.58
C ASP A 64 -6.34 -5.59 3.13
N ASP A 65 -7.47 -6.16 3.55
CA ASP A 65 -8.59 -5.39 4.08
C ASP A 65 -8.20 -4.61 5.35
N TYR A 66 -7.35 -5.16 6.21
CA TYR A 66 -6.91 -4.48 7.43
C TYR A 66 -6.02 -3.28 7.13
N THR A 67 -5.04 -3.46 6.27
CA THR A 67 -4.13 -2.40 5.81
C THR A 67 -4.91 -1.31 5.09
N ALA A 68 -5.85 -1.69 4.22
CA ALA A 68 -6.69 -0.74 3.49
C ALA A 68 -7.59 0.08 4.42
N ASN A 69 -8.30 -0.55 5.34
CA ASN A 69 -9.15 0.14 6.31
C ASN A 69 -8.34 1.10 7.18
N THR A 70 -7.14 0.70 7.60
CA THR A 70 -6.24 1.54 8.40
C THR A 70 -5.81 2.77 7.61
N LEU A 71 -5.37 2.58 6.37
CA LEU A 71 -4.90 3.68 5.52
C LEU A 71 -6.02 4.66 5.16
N GLN A 72 -7.20 4.15 4.81
CA GLN A 72 -8.39 4.97 4.54
C GLN A 72 -8.79 5.80 5.77
N ALA A 73 -8.80 5.19 6.97
CA ALA A 73 -9.11 5.90 8.21
C ALA A 73 -8.07 7.02 8.49
N GLN A 74 -6.79 6.76 8.25
CA GLN A 74 -5.72 7.76 8.40
C GLN A 74 -5.88 8.92 7.40
N LEU A 75 -6.17 8.63 6.14
CA LEU A 75 -6.41 9.64 5.10
C LEU A 75 -7.60 10.53 5.46
N LEU A 76 -8.74 9.93 5.80
CA LEU A 76 -9.95 10.66 6.20
C LEU A 76 -9.72 11.51 7.46
N TYR A 77 -9.02 10.97 8.45
CA TYR A 77 -8.68 11.71 9.67
C TYR A 77 -7.79 12.91 9.36
N LEU A 78 -6.71 12.71 8.60
CA LEU A 78 -5.79 13.79 8.27
C LEU A 78 -6.47 14.88 7.44
N ASP A 79 -7.32 14.53 6.48
CA ASP A 79 -8.09 15.50 5.71
C ASP A 79 -9.07 16.27 6.60
N SER A 80 -9.73 15.60 7.57
CA SER A 80 -10.66 16.25 8.49
C SER A 80 -10.00 17.25 9.45
N VAL A 81 -8.73 17.02 9.83
CA VAL A 81 -8.00 17.87 10.78
C VAL A 81 -7.49 19.14 10.11
N ASP A 82 -7.00 19.05 8.88
CA ASP A 82 -6.43 20.18 8.15
C ASP A 82 -6.58 19.95 6.64
N SER A 83 -7.77 20.19 6.16
CA SER A 83 -8.13 19.98 4.75
C SER A 83 -7.30 20.88 3.82
N GLY A 84 -6.84 20.31 2.71
CA GLY A 84 -6.05 21.02 1.70
C GLY A 84 -4.54 21.05 1.97
N LYS A 85 -4.06 20.51 3.10
CA LYS A 85 -2.63 20.25 3.28
C LYS A 85 -2.26 18.86 2.78
N ASP A 86 -1.09 18.77 2.16
CA ASP A 86 -0.58 17.50 1.60
C ASP A 86 -0.49 16.39 2.65
N ILE A 87 -0.81 15.18 2.22
CA ILE A 87 -0.56 13.94 2.94
C ILE A 87 0.48 13.14 2.18
N SER A 88 1.53 12.67 2.86
CA SER A 88 2.60 11.89 2.24
C SER A 88 2.44 10.40 2.55
N ILE A 89 2.32 9.56 1.52
CA ILE A 89 2.32 8.10 1.64
C ILE A 89 3.67 7.55 1.21
N TYR A 90 4.40 6.94 2.13
CA TYR A 90 5.63 6.21 1.85
C TYR A 90 5.28 4.76 1.53
N ILE A 91 5.62 4.31 0.31
CA ILE A 91 5.21 3.02 -0.23
C ILE A 91 6.40 2.08 -0.33
N ASN A 92 6.30 0.92 0.33
CA ASN A 92 7.17 -0.24 0.18
C ASN A 92 6.32 -1.50 0.22
N SER A 93 5.58 -1.76 -0.86
CA SER A 93 4.54 -2.79 -0.91
C SER A 93 4.65 -3.68 -2.14
N PRO A 94 4.49 -5.00 -2.01
CA PRO A 94 4.39 -5.92 -3.13
C PRO A 94 3.04 -5.84 -3.87
N GLY A 95 2.09 -5.03 -3.38
CA GLY A 95 0.70 -5.02 -3.81
C GLY A 95 -0.17 -5.90 -2.94
N GLY A 96 -1.23 -6.48 -3.50
CA GLY A 96 -2.18 -7.35 -2.77
C GLY A 96 -3.58 -7.30 -3.35
N SER A 97 -4.60 -7.33 -2.50
CA SER A 97 -6.00 -7.33 -2.89
C SER A 97 -6.37 -6.12 -3.74
N VAL A 98 -6.95 -6.38 -4.92
CA VAL A 98 -7.40 -5.34 -5.84
C VAL A 98 -8.52 -4.50 -5.23
N THR A 99 -9.52 -5.15 -4.64
CA THR A 99 -10.67 -4.45 -4.04
C THR A 99 -10.27 -3.58 -2.86
N ALA A 100 -9.40 -4.10 -1.98
CA ALA A 100 -8.85 -3.34 -0.86
C ALA A 100 -8.03 -2.11 -1.36
N GLY A 101 -7.22 -2.31 -2.39
CA GLY A 101 -6.43 -1.23 -2.99
C GLY A 101 -7.26 -0.19 -3.72
N LEU A 102 -8.33 -0.59 -4.41
CA LEU A 102 -9.27 0.36 -5.03
C LEU A 102 -9.99 1.22 -3.97
N GLY A 103 -10.31 0.66 -2.80
CA GLY A 103 -10.84 1.45 -1.68
C GLY A 103 -9.87 2.54 -1.19
N ILE A 104 -8.56 2.22 -1.15
CA ILE A 104 -7.53 3.24 -0.84
C ILE A 104 -7.47 4.28 -1.98
N TYR A 105 -7.42 3.82 -3.23
CA TYR A 105 -7.39 4.68 -4.41
C TYR A 105 -8.54 5.69 -4.41
N ASP A 106 -9.76 5.20 -4.27
CA ASP A 106 -10.95 6.05 -4.25
C ASP A 106 -10.91 7.06 -3.09
N THR A 107 -10.43 6.65 -1.92
CA THR A 107 -10.24 7.55 -0.77
C THR A 107 -9.22 8.63 -1.07
N MET A 108 -8.08 8.30 -1.70
CA MET A 108 -7.07 9.27 -2.13
C MET A 108 -7.63 10.30 -3.11
N GLN A 109 -8.52 9.87 -4.02
CA GLN A 109 -9.15 10.77 -4.99
C GLN A 109 -10.31 11.58 -4.40
N PHE A 110 -10.96 11.09 -3.34
CA PHE A 110 -12.15 11.70 -2.73
C PHE A 110 -11.82 12.84 -1.78
N ILE A 111 -10.73 12.73 -1.00
CA ILE A 111 -10.32 13.76 -0.02
C ILE A 111 -9.88 15.05 -0.69
N SER A 112 -9.95 16.16 0.04
CA SER A 112 -9.56 17.48 -0.46
C SER A 112 -8.05 17.74 -0.38
N SER A 113 -7.34 16.99 0.45
CA SER A 113 -5.89 17.06 0.60
C SER A 113 -5.20 16.37 -0.56
N ASP A 114 -4.19 17.00 -1.15
CA ASP A 114 -3.34 16.34 -2.14
C ASP A 114 -2.54 15.22 -1.50
N VAL A 115 -2.50 14.06 -2.16
CA VAL A 115 -1.74 12.90 -1.69
C VAL A 115 -0.43 12.80 -2.46
N ALA A 116 0.68 13.08 -1.77
CA ALA A 116 2.01 12.83 -2.29
C ALA A 116 2.40 11.37 -2.07
N THR A 117 2.97 10.71 -3.08
CA THR A 117 3.39 9.30 -2.98
C THR A 117 4.88 9.14 -3.18
N ILE A 118 5.53 8.35 -2.32
CA ILE A 118 6.99 8.17 -2.32
C ILE A 118 7.32 6.67 -2.26
N CYS A 119 7.87 6.12 -3.32
CA CYS A 119 8.36 4.74 -3.31
C CYS A 119 9.73 4.67 -2.62
N THR A 120 9.84 3.86 -1.55
CA THR A 120 11.07 3.75 -0.73
C THR A 120 11.80 2.42 -0.86
N GLY A 121 11.27 1.48 -1.56
CA GLY A 121 11.89 0.18 -1.81
C GLY A 121 11.24 -0.44 -3.03
N MET A 122 9.98 -0.81 -2.90
CA MET A 122 9.21 -1.40 -3.98
C MET A 122 7.77 -0.88 -3.97
N ALA A 123 7.26 -0.59 -5.15
CA ALA A 123 5.83 -0.41 -5.40
C ALA A 123 5.44 -1.35 -6.54
N ALA A 124 4.85 -2.50 -6.19
CA ALA A 124 4.51 -3.52 -7.17
C ALA A 124 3.00 -3.78 -7.22
N SER A 125 2.49 -4.17 -8.40
CA SER A 125 1.09 -4.56 -8.57
C SER A 125 0.15 -3.45 -8.10
N MET A 126 -0.76 -3.73 -7.18
CA MET A 126 -1.65 -2.71 -6.61
C MET A 126 -0.89 -1.58 -5.91
N GLY A 127 0.31 -1.84 -5.36
CA GLY A 127 1.19 -0.80 -4.81
C GLY A 127 1.69 0.19 -5.88
N ALA A 128 1.92 -0.26 -7.11
CA ALA A 128 2.26 0.62 -8.23
C ALA A 128 1.07 1.48 -8.69
N VAL A 129 -0.15 0.92 -8.62
CA VAL A 129 -1.38 1.67 -8.90
C VAL A 129 -1.56 2.81 -7.88
N LEU A 130 -1.33 2.54 -6.59
CA LEU A 130 -1.40 3.58 -5.56
C LEU A 130 -0.27 4.61 -5.70
N LEU A 131 0.93 4.20 -6.11
CA LEU A 131 2.04 5.13 -6.37
C LEU A 131 1.67 6.13 -7.48
N VAL A 132 1.21 5.65 -8.61
CA VAL A 132 0.86 6.51 -9.76
C VAL A 132 -0.37 7.36 -9.49
N ALA A 133 -1.25 6.93 -8.59
CA ALA A 133 -2.47 7.63 -8.19
C ALA A 133 -2.25 8.86 -7.29
N GLY A 134 -1.02 9.10 -6.85
CA GLY A 134 -0.65 10.33 -6.15
C GLY A 134 -0.91 11.57 -7.00
N GLN A 135 -0.99 12.73 -6.35
CA GLN A 135 -1.16 14.01 -7.02
C GLN A 135 -0.04 14.24 -8.03
N GLU A 136 -0.38 14.60 -9.26
CA GLU A 136 0.57 14.94 -10.30
C GLU A 136 1.53 16.05 -9.82
N GLY A 137 2.83 15.85 -10.07
CA GLY A 137 3.91 16.69 -9.57
C GLY A 137 4.39 16.33 -8.16
N LYS A 138 3.69 15.42 -7.42
CA LYS A 138 4.01 15.02 -6.04
C LYS A 138 4.28 13.51 -5.90
N ARG A 139 4.50 12.81 -7.02
CA ARG A 139 4.84 11.38 -7.05
C ARG A 139 6.35 11.22 -7.19
N SER A 140 6.96 10.41 -6.33
CA SER A 140 8.42 10.28 -6.34
C SER A 140 8.90 8.88 -5.93
N ALA A 141 10.18 8.60 -6.18
CA ALA A 141 10.83 7.39 -5.73
C ALA A 141 12.26 7.66 -5.29
N LEU A 142 12.78 6.84 -4.37
CA LEU A 142 14.21 6.83 -4.05
C LEU A 142 15.01 6.15 -5.18
N PRO A 143 16.29 6.47 -5.38
CA PRO A 143 17.06 6.06 -6.57
C PRO A 143 17.12 4.54 -6.83
N HIS A 144 17.09 3.75 -5.76
CA HIS A 144 17.20 2.28 -5.85
C HIS A 144 15.85 1.57 -5.77
N SER A 145 14.75 2.31 -5.74
CA SER A 145 13.40 1.75 -5.72
C SER A 145 13.07 1.03 -7.02
N ARG A 146 12.10 0.14 -6.92
CA ARG A 146 11.55 -0.61 -8.07
C ARG A 146 10.05 -0.40 -8.15
N VAL A 147 9.57 -0.21 -9.36
CA VAL A 147 8.14 -0.17 -9.66
C VAL A 147 7.81 -1.33 -10.59
N MET A 148 6.71 -2.02 -10.33
CA MET A 148 6.30 -3.15 -11.18
C MET A 148 4.81 -3.12 -11.45
N ILE A 149 4.46 -3.20 -12.71
CA ILE A 149 3.09 -3.38 -13.17
C ILE A 149 2.90 -4.76 -13.79
N HIS A 150 1.73 -5.33 -13.60
CA HIS A 150 1.32 -6.58 -14.22
C HIS A 150 -0.20 -6.73 -14.21
N GLN A 151 -0.72 -7.72 -14.94
CA GLN A 151 -2.14 -8.03 -14.90
C GLN A 151 -2.56 -8.59 -13.53
N PRO A 152 -3.82 -8.38 -13.10
CA PRO A 152 -4.31 -8.93 -11.85
C PRO A 152 -4.22 -10.45 -11.88
N LEU A 153 -3.77 -11.02 -10.76
CA LEU A 153 -3.80 -12.46 -10.54
C LEU A 153 -5.14 -12.84 -9.93
N GLY A 154 -5.72 -13.91 -10.41
CA GLY A 154 -6.96 -14.45 -9.87
C GLY A 154 -7.03 -15.95 -10.11
N GLY A 155 -7.75 -16.62 -9.23
CA GLY A 155 -8.07 -18.03 -9.36
C GLY A 155 -9.43 -18.29 -8.75
N VAL A 156 -10.21 -19.18 -9.36
CA VAL A 156 -11.54 -19.53 -8.90
C VAL A 156 -11.74 -21.03 -9.01
N GLN A 157 -12.43 -21.59 -8.04
CA GLN A 157 -12.85 -22.99 -8.02
C GLN A 157 -14.33 -23.03 -7.65
N GLY A 158 -15.12 -23.75 -8.42
CA GLY A 158 -16.57 -23.85 -8.18
C GLY A 158 -17.32 -24.43 -9.37
N GLN A 159 -18.61 -24.16 -9.45
CA GLN A 159 -19.43 -24.53 -10.60
C GLN A 159 -19.05 -23.75 -11.84
N ALA A 160 -19.26 -24.31 -13.02
CA ALA A 160 -18.88 -23.68 -14.30
C ALA A 160 -19.42 -22.25 -14.45
N SER A 161 -20.64 -22.00 -14.04
CA SER A 161 -21.26 -20.67 -14.09
C SER A 161 -20.58 -19.68 -13.14
N ASP A 162 -20.17 -20.11 -11.94
CA ASP A 162 -19.47 -19.25 -10.97
C ASP A 162 -18.07 -18.90 -11.50
N ILE A 163 -17.38 -19.87 -12.09
CA ILE A 163 -16.06 -19.64 -12.73
C ILE A 163 -16.18 -18.60 -13.86
N GLU A 164 -17.24 -18.67 -14.68
CA GLU A 164 -17.45 -17.69 -15.75
C GLU A 164 -17.73 -16.28 -15.21
N ILE A 165 -18.50 -16.16 -14.13
CA ILE A 165 -18.80 -14.89 -13.48
C ILE A 165 -17.52 -14.25 -12.94
N GLU A 166 -16.73 -15.00 -12.18
CA GLU A 166 -15.47 -14.52 -11.60
C GLU A 166 -14.43 -14.15 -12.68
N ALA A 167 -14.34 -14.95 -13.74
CA ALA A 167 -13.46 -14.64 -14.85
C ALA A 167 -13.83 -13.31 -15.53
N LYS A 168 -15.13 -13.03 -15.67
CA LYS A 168 -15.59 -11.73 -16.20
C LYS A 168 -15.24 -10.58 -15.26
N GLU A 169 -15.36 -10.79 -13.94
CA GLU A 169 -15.02 -9.75 -12.96
C GLU A 169 -13.51 -9.44 -12.96
N ILE A 170 -12.65 -10.46 -13.00
CA ILE A 170 -11.21 -10.27 -13.15
C ILE A 170 -10.87 -9.45 -14.41
N GLN A 171 -11.58 -9.69 -15.53
CA GLN A 171 -11.38 -8.91 -16.74
C GLN A 171 -11.82 -7.45 -16.60
N LYS A 172 -12.83 -7.16 -15.80
CA LYS A 172 -13.22 -5.78 -15.50
C LYS A 172 -12.14 -5.08 -14.66
N PHE A 173 -11.66 -5.71 -13.59
CA PHE A 173 -10.55 -5.19 -12.79
C PHE A 173 -9.31 -4.93 -13.66
N LYS A 174 -8.97 -5.85 -14.56
CA LYS A 174 -7.84 -5.65 -15.50
C LYS A 174 -7.99 -4.36 -16.29
N LYS A 175 -9.16 -4.11 -16.88
CA LYS A 175 -9.43 -2.90 -17.65
C LYS A 175 -9.40 -1.64 -16.79
N GLU A 176 -9.98 -1.70 -15.60
CA GLU A 176 -10.06 -0.59 -14.66
C GLU A 176 -8.67 -0.16 -14.19
N LEU A 177 -7.86 -1.11 -13.70
CA LEU A 177 -6.50 -0.84 -13.25
C LEU A 177 -5.62 -0.26 -14.36
N TYR A 178 -5.72 -0.78 -15.58
CA TYR A 178 -4.97 -0.26 -16.71
C TYR A 178 -5.43 1.14 -17.14
N THR A 179 -6.73 1.42 -17.01
CA THR A 179 -7.28 2.76 -17.23
C THR A 179 -6.76 3.75 -16.18
N ILE A 180 -6.72 3.34 -14.90
CA ILE A 180 -6.14 4.16 -13.83
C ILE A 180 -4.67 4.46 -14.12
N ILE A 181 -3.86 3.44 -14.42
CA ILE A 181 -2.44 3.63 -14.75
C ILE A 181 -2.27 4.56 -15.95
N SER A 182 -3.01 4.32 -17.04
CA SER A 182 -2.93 5.14 -18.25
C SER A 182 -3.28 6.60 -17.99
N ASN A 183 -4.36 6.85 -17.25
CA ASN A 183 -4.82 8.21 -16.95
C ASN A 183 -3.82 8.99 -16.11
N HIS A 184 -3.24 8.36 -15.07
CA HIS A 184 -2.32 9.04 -14.18
C HIS A 184 -0.89 9.14 -14.74
N SER A 185 -0.43 8.13 -15.50
CA SER A 185 0.91 8.15 -16.10
C SER A 185 0.99 8.88 -17.42
N HIS A 186 -0.15 9.20 -18.03
CA HIS A 186 -0.27 9.69 -19.42
C HIS A 186 0.32 8.74 -20.48
N THR A 187 0.65 7.50 -20.08
CA THR A 187 1.07 6.44 -21.00
C THR A 187 -0.15 5.90 -21.75
N PRO A 188 -0.08 5.73 -23.10
CA PRO A 188 -1.21 5.19 -23.86
C PRO A 188 -1.71 3.85 -23.33
N TYR A 189 -3.03 3.68 -23.25
CA TYR A 189 -3.67 2.49 -22.70
C TYR A 189 -3.18 1.18 -23.34
N GLU A 190 -2.99 1.17 -24.65
CA GLU A 190 -2.49 0.01 -25.40
C GLU A 190 -1.07 -0.38 -24.98
N LYS A 191 -0.24 0.62 -24.63
CA LYS A 191 1.11 0.38 -24.11
C LYS A 191 1.06 -0.18 -22.70
N VAL A 192 0.22 0.39 -21.82
CA VAL A 192 -0.01 -0.16 -20.46
C VAL A 192 -0.50 -1.60 -20.55
N TRP A 193 -1.44 -1.88 -21.46
CA TRP A 193 -1.97 -3.21 -21.70
C TRP A 193 -0.90 -4.22 -22.12
N ALA A 194 -0.04 -3.84 -23.07
CA ALA A 194 1.02 -4.70 -23.56
C ALA A 194 2.10 -4.96 -22.51
N ASP A 195 2.55 -3.91 -21.82
CA ASP A 195 3.62 -4.00 -20.82
C ASP A 195 3.16 -4.78 -19.57
N SER A 196 1.89 -4.64 -19.18
CA SER A 196 1.33 -5.32 -17.99
C SER A 196 0.92 -6.77 -18.24
N ASP A 197 1.15 -7.35 -19.42
CA ASP A 197 0.82 -8.76 -19.66
C ASP A 197 1.63 -9.72 -18.76
N ARG A 198 2.85 -9.33 -18.42
CA ARG A 198 3.73 -10.00 -17.44
C ARG A 198 4.34 -8.97 -16.51
N ASN A 199 5.15 -9.42 -15.54
CA ASN A 199 5.83 -8.52 -14.63
C ASN A 199 6.75 -7.55 -15.39
N TYR A 200 6.34 -6.31 -15.49
CA TYR A 200 7.12 -5.23 -16.10
C TYR A 200 7.77 -4.40 -15.00
N TRP A 201 9.06 -4.66 -14.77
CA TRP A 201 9.85 -4.00 -13.76
C TRP A 201 10.49 -2.73 -14.28
N MET A 202 10.46 -1.68 -13.49
CA MET A 202 11.06 -0.38 -13.75
C MET A 202 11.98 0.01 -12.59
N THR A 203 13.15 0.54 -12.90
CA THR A 203 13.95 1.34 -11.99
C THR A 203 13.24 2.67 -11.71
N ALA A 204 13.75 3.46 -10.76
CA ALA A 204 13.17 4.78 -10.47
C ALA A 204 13.20 5.72 -11.69
N GLU A 205 14.28 5.71 -12.48
CA GLU A 205 14.38 6.53 -13.68
C GLU A 205 13.42 6.04 -14.80
N GLU A 206 13.35 4.73 -15.04
CA GLU A 206 12.41 4.15 -16.00
C GLU A 206 10.94 4.43 -15.59
N ALA A 207 10.64 4.39 -14.29
CA ALA A 207 9.31 4.71 -13.77
C ALA A 207 8.96 6.19 -13.98
N LYS A 208 9.94 7.09 -13.90
CA LYS A 208 9.78 8.50 -14.25
C LYS A 208 9.53 8.68 -15.75
N GLU A 209 10.31 8.02 -16.60
CA GLU A 209 10.12 8.07 -18.06
C GLU A 209 8.75 7.49 -18.48
N TYR A 210 8.27 6.49 -17.77
CA TYR A 210 6.96 5.87 -17.98
C TYR A 210 5.80 6.77 -17.50
N GLY A 211 6.07 7.74 -16.62
CA GLY A 211 5.07 8.61 -16.00
C GLY A 211 4.45 8.05 -14.72
N MET A 212 5.00 6.96 -14.17
CA MET A 212 4.55 6.41 -12.89
C MET A 212 4.88 7.31 -11.71
N ILE A 213 5.93 8.14 -11.85
CA ILE A 213 6.36 9.15 -10.88
C ILE A 213 6.82 10.42 -11.60
N ASP A 214 6.90 11.53 -10.87
CA ASP A 214 7.32 12.83 -11.40
C ASP A 214 8.81 13.11 -11.16
N SER A 215 9.39 12.54 -10.09
CA SER A 215 10.79 12.82 -9.72
C SER A 215 11.46 11.66 -9.01
N VAL A 216 12.80 11.58 -9.16
CA VAL A 216 13.66 10.71 -8.35
C VAL A 216 14.31 11.58 -7.28
N LEU A 217 14.12 11.21 -6.00
CA LEU A 217 14.64 11.96 -4.86
C LEU A 217 16.10 11.61 -4.58
N VAL A 218 17.01 12.51 -4.88
CA VAL A 218 18.43 12.37 -4.56
C VAL A 218 18.82 13.41 -3.50
N ARG A 219 19.75 13.03 -2.62
CA ARG A 219 20.32 13.99 -1.67
C ARG A 219 21.14 15.03 -2.43
N LYS A 220 20.82 16.30 -2.18
CA LYS A 220 21.65 17.43 -2.66
C LYS A 220 22.94 17.53 -1.86
#